data_9bdb29c7f3d976ca364e770dc1f63c15
#
_entry.id   9bdb29c7f3d976ca364e770dc1f63c15
#
_cell.length_a   1.000
_cell.length_b   1.000
_cell.length_c   1.000
_cell.angle_alpha   90.00
_cell.angle_beta   90.00
_cell.angle_gamma   90.00
#
_symmetry.space_group_name_H-M   'P 1'
#
loop_
_entity.id
_entity.type
_entity.pdbx_description
1 polymer ?
#
loop_
_entity_poly.entity_id
_entity_poly.type
_entity_poly.pdbx_seq_one_letter_code
_entity_poly.pdbx_strand_id
1 'polypeptide(L)'
;MDDDRVIMARARIHLVPAVLALANPPWQRDVWLDPEVFEDLEYVIHTLYDDFCDAEHPERYLGIGLRSEEEVALLRELDRALTVAEDQAPDGSDAEMLRVEGWAEVVAAAGRLAQVMVANDLGELLALQEARGAAEA
;
A
#
# COMPACT_ATOMS: atom_id res chain seq x y z
N MET A 1 -1.13 2.56 24.07
CA MET A 1 0.03 1.79 24.41
C MET A 1 0.15 0.59 23.45
N ASP A 2 0.03 -0.63 23.94
CA ASP A 2 0.11 -1.80 23.08
C ASP A 2 -1.00 -1.82 22.02
N ASP A 3 -2.14 -1.21 22.33
CA ASP A 3 -3.28 -1.13 21.41
C ASP A 3 -2.93 -0.40 20.12
N ASP A 4 -2.19 0.72 20.21
CA ASP A 4 -1.78 1.49 19.03
C ASP A 4 -0.83 0.68 18.15
N ARG A 5 0.08 -0.08 18.75
CA ARG A 5 1.00 -0.96 18.02
C ARG A 5 0.26 -2.10 17.34
N VAL A 6 -0.75 -2.67 18.00
CA VAL A 6 -1.57 -3.74 17.44
C VAL A 6 -2.40 -3.22 16.28
N ILE A 7 -3.01 -2.04 16.42
CA ILE A 7 -3.78 -1.40 15.35
C ILE A 7 -2.88 -1.16 14.13
N MET A 8 -1.71 -0.57 14.36
CA MET A 8 -0.74 -0.32 13.29
C MET A 8 -0.33 -1.61 12.60
N ALA A 9 0.04 -2.63 13.37
CA ALA A 9 0.47 -3.91 12.80
C ALA A 9 -0.64 -4.56 11.95
N ARG A 10 -1.87 -4.56 12.45
CA ARG A 10 -3.01 -5.11 11.70
C ARG A 10 -3.26 -4.36 10.40
N ALA A 11 -3.16 -3.04 10.41
CA ALA A 11 -3.29 -2.25 9.20
C ALA A 11 -2.15 -2.56 8.23
N ARG A 12 -0.92 -2.62 8.72
CA ARG A 12 0.28 -2.80 7.89
C ARG A 12 0.31 -4.15 7.19
N ILE A 13 -0.14 -5.22 7.82
CA ILE A 13 -0.15 -6.54 7.18
C ILE A 13 -1.10 -6.59 5.97
N HIS A 14 -2.01 -5.66 5.85
CA HIS A 14 -2.88 -5.51 4.69
C HIS A 14 -2.40 -4.42 3.73
N LEU A 15 -1.98 -3.27 4.26
CA LEU A 15 -1.57 -2.13 3.44
C LEU A 15 -0.27 -2.39 2.67
N VAL A 16 0.75 -2.94 3.32
CA VAL A 16 2.05 -3.14 2.67
C VAL A 16 1.94 -4.13 1.51
N PRO A 17 1.31 -5.30 1.65
CA PRO A 17 1.13 -6.19 0.51
C PRO A 17 0.32 -5.56 -0.63
N ALA A 18 -0.69 -4.74 -0.32
CA ALA A 18 -1.48 -4.05 -1.35
C ALA A 18 -0.62 -3.08 -2.16
N VAL A 19 0.21 -2.29 -1.50
CA VAL A 19 1.13 -1.36 -2.17
C VAL A 19 2.16 -2.13 -3.00
N LEU A 20 2.71 -3.22 -2.44
CA LEU A 20 3.65 -4.07 -3.16
C LEU A 20 3.02 -4.68 -4.41
N ALA A 21 1.75 -5.09 -4.35
CA ALA A 21 1.04 -5.63 -5.50
C ALA A 21 0.89 -4.58 -6.61
N LEU A 22 0.62 -3.32 -6.24
CA LEU A 22 0.56 -2.22 -7.22
C LEU A 22 1.92 -1.91 -7.85
N ALA A 23 3.00 -2.27 -7.18
CA ALA A 23 4.36 -2.04 -7.67
C ALA A 23 4.92 -3.22 -8.47
N ASN A 24 4.15 -4.29 -8.67
CA ASN A 24 4.66 -5.57 -9.19
C ASN A 24 3.88 -6.04 -10.44
N PRO A 25 4.26 -5.58 -11.63
CA PRO A 25 3.57 -5.98 -12.87
C PRO A 25 3.51 -7.50 -13.11
N PRO A 26 4.56 -8.31 -12.87
CA PRO A 26 4.42 -9.76 -13.00
C PRO A 26 3.34 -10.35 -12.11
N TRP A 27 3.24 -9.90 -10.85
CA TRP A 27 2.20 -10.32 -9.93
C TRP A 27 0.81 -9.96 -10.45
N GLN A 28 0.65 -8.75 -10.98
CA GLN A 28 -0.62 -8.29 -11.53
C GLN A 28 -1.08 -9.17 -12.68
N ARG A 29 -0.17 -9.55 -13.57
CA ARG A 29 -0.50 -10.43 -14.70
C ARG A 29 -0.83 -11.85 -14.25
N ASP A 30 -0.08 -12.38 -13.27
CA ASP A 30 -0.21 -13.76 -12.85
C ASP A 30 -1.37 -13.97 -11.89
N VAL A 31 -1.66 -12.99 -11.03
CA VAL A 31 -2.65 -13.12 -9.96
C VAL A 31 -3.96 -12.40 -10.32
N TRP A 32 -3.89 -11.12 -10.67
CA TRP A 32 -5.11 -10.32 -10.90
C TRP A 32 -5.88 -10.74 -12.13
N LEU A 33 -5.19 -11.28 -13.13
CA LEU A 33 -5.84 -11.73 -14.37
C LEU A 33 -6.27 -13.20 -14.30
N ASP A 34 -5.98 -13.89 -13.21
CA ASP A 34 -6.40 -15.27 -12.99
C ASP A 34 -7.77 -15.26 -12.28
N PRO A 35 -8.86 -15.71 -12.97
CA PRO A 35 -10.18 -15.67 -12.38
C PRO A 35 -10.38 -16.61 -11.18
N GLU A 36 -9.46 -17.54 -10.96
CA GLU A 36 -9.52 -18.48 -9.83
C GLU A 36 -8.90 -17.90 -8.57
N VAL A 37 -8.16 -16.79 -8.67
CA VAL A 37 -7.52 -16.14 -7.53
C VAL A 37 -8.43 -15.02 -7.02
N PHE A 38 -8.60 -14.94 -5.71
CA PHE A 38 -9.47 -13.94 -5.09
C PHE A 38 -8.95 -12.51 -5.24
N GLU A 39 -7.62 -12.33 -5.12
CA GLU A 39 -7.05 -10.99 -5.20
C GLU A 39 -7.14 -10.45 -6.63
N ASP A 40 -7.66 -9.24 -6.78
CA ASP A 40 -7.68 -8.48 -8.01
C ASP A 40 -7.45 -7.00 -7.69
N LEU A 41 -7.52 -6.15 -8.70
CA LEU A 41 -7.31 -4.71 -8.50
C LEU A 41 -8.36 -4.11 -7.56
N GLU A 42 -9.62 -4.54 -7.68
CA GLU A 42 -10.70 -4.05 -6.82
C GLU A 42 -10.41 -4.34 -5.34
N TYR A 43 -9.93 -5.55 -5.05
CA TYR A 43 -9.54 -5.93 -3.69
C TYR A 43 -8.45 -4.99 -3.14
N VAL A 44 -7.43 -4.71 -3.94
CA VAL A 44 -6.34 -3.81 -3.54
C VAL A 44 -6.85 -2.39 -3.32
N ILE A 45 -7.72 -1.89 -4.20
CA ILE A 45 -8.33 -0.56 -4.07
C ILE A 45 -9.13 -0.46 -2.78
N HIS A 46 -9.98 -1.45 -2.46
CA HIS A 46 -10.75 -1.44 -1.21
C HIS A 46 -9.82 -1.43 0.01
N THR A 47 -8.72 -2.14 -0.03
CA THR A 47 -7.75 -2.14 1.06
C THR A 47 -7.20 -0.75 1.32
N LEU A 48 -6.86 -0.01 0.25
CA LEU A 48 -6.25 1.32 0.36
C LEU A 48 -7.24 2.44 0.65
N TYR A 49 -8.49 2.30 0.22
CA TYR A 49 -9.46 3.40 0.29
C TYR A 49 -10.55 3.19 1.34
N ASP A 50 -10.94 1.95 1.64
CA ASP A 50 -12.11 1.69 2.46
C ASP A 50 -11.82 0.91 3.74
N ASP A 51 -10.97 -0.10 3.68
CA ASP A 51 -10.87 -1.09 4.76
C ASP A 51 -9.80 -0.75 5.80
N PHE A 52 -8.63 -0.34 5.38
CA PHE A 52 -7.49 -0.14 6.27
C PHE A 52 -6.85 1.24 6.17
N CYS A 53 -7.31 2.04 5.24
CA CYS A 53 -6.81 3.39 5.02
C CYS A 53 -7.85 4.18 4.21
N ASP A 54 -7.56 5.45 3.99
CA ASP A 54 -8.31 6.29 3.07
C ASP A 54 -7.27 7.08 2.24
N ALA A 55 -6.95 6.54 1.07
CA ALA A 55 -5.92 7.12 0.21
C ALA A 55 -6.27 8.52 -0.30
N GLU A 56 -7.55 8.92 -0.26
CA GLU A 56 -7.96 10.30 -0.58
C GLU A 56 -7.64 11.27 0.55
N HIS A 57 -7.57 10.76 1.80
CA HIS A 57 -7.31 11.56 3.00
C HIS A 57 -6.30 10.82 3.89
N PRO A 58 -5.09 10.54 3.38
CA PRO A 58 -4.14 9.68 4.09
C PRO A 58 -3.67 10.26 5.42
N GLU A 59 -3.72 11.60 5.59
CA GLU A 59 -3.35 12.27 6.83
C GLU A 59 -4.18 11.80 8.03
N ARG A 60 -5.38 11.29 7.81
CA ARG A 60 -6.25 10.76 8.88
C ARG A 60 -5.73 9.45 9.46
N TYR A 61 -4.85 8.80 8.73
CA TYR A 61 -4.33 7.48 9.13
C TYR A 61 -2.89 7.52 9.64
N LEU A 62 -2.33 8.73 9.78
CA LEU A 62 -1.02 8.89 10.41
C LEU A 62 -1.09 8.42 11.87
N GLY A 63 -0.25 7.45 12.23
CA GLY A 63 -0.26 6.83 13.56
C GLY A 63 -1.23 5.64 13.67
N ILE A 64 -2.06 5.39 12.66
CA ILE A 64 -3.04 4.29 12.66
C ILE A 64 -2.61 3.19 11.70
N GLY A 65 -2.33 3.53 10.46
CA GLY A 65 -1.87 2.62 9.41
C GLY A 65 -0.64 3.16 8.67
N LEU A 66 -0.38 4.45 8.77
CA LEU A 66 0.77 5.12 8.18
C LEU A 66 1.69 5.61 9.29
N ARG A 67 3.00 5.40 9.12
CA ARG A 67 3.99 5.68 10.17
C ARG A 67 4.60 7.05 10.11
N SER A 68 4.60 7.69 8.92
CA SER A 68 5.31 8.96 8.74
C SER A 68 4.58 9.88 7.77
N GLU A 69 4.91 11.16 7.84
CA GLU A 69 4.39 12.13 6.89
C GLU A 69 4.90 11.87 5.47
N GLU A 70 6.08 11.27 5.34
CA GLU A 70 6.58 10.85 4.04
C GLU A 70 5.68 9.78 3.42
N GLU A 71 5.22 8.81 4.22
CA GLU A 71 4.26 7.81 3.74
C GLU A 71 2.95 8.47 3.31
N VAL A 72 2.48 9.44 4.08
CA VAL A 72 1.27 10.20 3.72
C VAL A 72 1.43 10.90 2.38
N ALA A 73 2.55 11.59 2.18
CA ALA A 73 2.82 12.30 0.93
C ALA A 73 2.91 11.36 -0.27
N LEU A 74 3.58 10.22 -0.09
CA LEU A 74 3.74 9.23 -1.15
C LEU A 74 2.42 8.51 -1.48
N LEU A 75 1.57 8.30 -0.49
CA LEU A 75 0.24 7.75 -0.75
C LEU A 75 -0.63 8.73 -1.53
N ARG A 76 -0.50 10.04 -1.28
CA ARG A 76 -1.18 11.05 -2.09
C ARG A 76 -0.72 11.01 -3.55
N GLU A 77 0.57 10.81 -3.79
CA GLU A 77 1.08 10.66 -5.15
C GLU A 77 0.49 9.42 -5.83
N LEU A 78 0.40 8.32 -5.09
CA LEU A 78 -0.21 7.09 -5.61
C LEU A 78 -1.69 7.30 -5.93
N ASP A 79 -2.43 7.99 -5.06
CA ASP A 79 -3.83 8.32 -5.31
C ASP A 79 -4.00 9.13 -6.60
N ARG A 80 -3.16 10.14 -6.81
CA ARG A 80 -3.20 10.93 -8.04
C ARG A 80 -2.94 10.07 -9.28
N ALA A 81 -1.96 9.18 -9.20
CA ALA A 81 -1.63 8.29 -10.31
C ALA A 81 -2.77 7.32 -10.61
N LEU A 82 -3.40 6.76 -9.57
CA LEU A 82 -4.56 5.87 -9.74
C LEU A 82 -5.74 6.61 -10.35
N THR A 83 -6.00 7.84 -9.94
CA THR A 83 -7.08 8.66 -10.50
C THR A 83 -6.87 8.91 -12.00
N VAL A 84 -5.63 9.23 -12.41
CA VAL A 84 -5.30 9.43 -13.83
C VAL A 84 -5.53 8.14 -14.62
N ALA A 85 -5.07 7.01 -14.08
CA ALA A 85 -5.25 5.71 -14.75
C ALA A 85 -6.73 5.34 -14.89
N GLU A 86 -7.52 5.56 -13.84
CA GLU A 86 -8.96 5.30 -13.88
C GLU A 86 -9.68 6.16 -14.91
N ASP A 87 -9.29 7.41 -15.07
CA ASP A 87 -9.86 8.30 -16.07
C ASP A 87 -9.58 7.82 -17.51
N GLN A 88 -8.50 7.08 -17.71
CA GLN A 88 -8.13 6.53 -19.02
C GLN A 88 -8.90 5.24 -19.36
N ALA A 89 -9.46 4.56 -18.36
CA ALA A 89 -10.24 3.34 -18.55
C ALA A 89 -11.36 3.26 -17.50
N PRO A 90 -12.34 4.18 -17.51
CA PRO A 90 -13.34 4.31 -16.42
C PRO A 90 -14.19 3.07 -16.20
N ASP A 91 -14.46 2.30 -17.24
CA ASP A 91 -15.25 1.07 -17.14
C ASP A 91 -14.41 -0.16 -17.54
N GLY A 92 -13.08 -0.02 -17.45
CA GLY A 92 -12.17 -1.05 -17.90
C GLY A 92 -12.07 -2.23 -16.96
N SER A 93 -11.83 -3.41 -17.53
CA SER A 93 -11.41 -4.58 -16.77
C SER A 93 -10.01 -4.38 -16.22
N ASP A 94 -9.56 -5.27 -15.32
CA ASP A 94 -8.19 -5.23 -14.84
C ASP A 94 -7.20 -5.29 -16.00
N ALA A 95 -7.44 -6.15 -16.99
CA ALA A 95 -6.59 -6.26 -18.16
C ALA A 95 -6.49 -4.93 -18.94
N GLU A 96 -7.58 -4.19 -19.06
CA GLU A 96 -7.59 -2.88 -19.72
C GLU A 96 -6.86 -1.84 -18.87
N MET A 97 -7.09 -1.83 -17.55
CA MET A 97 -6.43 -0.91 -16.64
C MET A 97 -4.91 -1.05 -16.68
N LEU A 98 -4.42 -2.28 -16.76
CA LEU A 98 -2.97 -2.53 -16.82
C LEU A 98 -2.33 -2.02 -18.13
N ARG A 99 -3.12 -1.70 -19.14
CA ARG A 99 -2.64 -1.24 -20.45
C ARG A 99 -2.71 0.27 -20.64
N VAL A 100 -3.39 1.01 -19.75
CA VAL A 100 -3.48 2.46 -19.93
C VAL A 100 -2.11 3.11 -19.73
N GLU A 101 -1.91 4.24 -20.39
CA GLU A 101 -0.64 4.96 -20.35
C GLU A 101 -0.25 5.35 -18.91
N GLY A 102 -1.23 5.74 -18.11
CA GLY A 102 -0.99 6.17 -16.74
C GLY A 102 -0.62 5.05 -15.77
N TRP A 103 -0.74 3.77 -16.16
CA TRP A 103 -0.46 2.66 -15.25
C TRP A 103 1.02 2.59 -14.84
N ALA A 104 1.94 2.95 -15.72
CA ALA A 104 3.37 2.96 -15.41
C ALA A 104 3.68 3.88 -14.23
N GLU A 105 2.99 5.03 -14.13
CA GLU A 105 3.16 5.92 -12.99
C GLU A 105 2.56 5.35 -11.71
N VAL A 106 1.46 4.61 -11.79
CA VAL A 106 0.91 3.88 -10.64
C VAL A 106 1.96 2.93 -10.08
N VAL A 107 2.58 2.14 -10.93
CA VAL A 107 3.63 1.20 -10.53
C VAL A 107 4.81 1.93 -9.89
N ALA A 108 5.26 3.02 -10.50
CA ALA A 108 6.38 3.80 -9.97
C ALA A 108 6.05 4.46 -8.61
N ALA A 109 4.87 5.06 -8.50
CA ALA A 109 4.44 5.69 -7.25
C ALA A 109 4.30 4.65 -6.13
N ALA A 110 3.71 3.49 -6.44
CA ALA A 110 3.58 2.40 -5.49
C ALA A 110 4.96 1.89 -5.04
N GLY A 111 5.90 1.81 -5.96
CA GLY A 111 7.27 1.39 -5.65
C GLY A 111 7.96 2.34 -4.67
N ARG A 112 7.81 3.64 -4.87
CA ARG A 112 8.38 4.65 -3.95
C ARG A 112 7.77 4.53 -2.55
N LEU A 113 6.45 4.38 -2.48
CA LEU A 113 5.76 4.20 -1.20
C LEU A 113 6.17 2.90 -0.53
N ALA A 114 6.22 1.80 -1.27
CA ALA A 114 6.59 0.49 -0.72
C ALA A 114 7.99 0.52 -0.10
N GLN A 115 8.96 1.15 -0.75
CA GLN A 115 10.32 1.26 -0.22
C GLN A 115 10.34 1.95 1.14
N VAL A 116 9.61 3.04 1.28
CA VAL A 116 9.54 3.79 2.54
C VAL A 116 8.80 2.99 3.60
N MET A 117 7.67 2.37 3.24
CA MET A 117 6.90 1.56 4.20
C MET A 117 7.72 0.39 4.73
N VAL A 118 8.39 -0.34 3.87
CA VAL A 118 9.21 -1.49 4.28
C VAL A 118 10.39 -1.03 5.14
N ALA A 119 11.06 0.04 4.76
CA ALA A 119 12.18 0.59 5.55
C ALA A 119 11.71 1.02 6.94
N ASN A 120 10.54 1.67 7.03
CA ASN A 120 9.98 2.09 8.31
C ASN A 120 9.59 0.88 9.18
N ASP A 121 9.03 -0.16 8.57
CA ASP A 121 8.68 -1.38 9.31
C ASP A 121 9.91 -2.11 9.83
N LEU A 122 10.97 -2.20 9.02
CA LEU A 122 12.23 -2.80 9.46
C LEU A 122 12.89 -1.98 10.56
N GLY A 123 12.82 -0.64 10.46
CA GLY A 123 13.32 0.25 11.51
C GLY A 123 12.59 0.04 12.83
N GLU A 124 11.26 -0.09 12.78
CA GLU A 124 10.46 -0.37 13.97
C GLU A 124 10.80 -1.72 14.58
N LEU A 125 10.98 -2.74 13.74
CA LEU A 125 11.37 -4.07 14.21
C LEU A 125 12.72 -4.04 14.88
N LEU A 126 13.69 -3.31 14.31
CA LEU A 126 15.02 -3.15 14.90
C LEU A 126 14.94 -2.44 16.25
N ALA A 127 14.14 -1.38 16.35
CA ALA A 127 13.96 -0.65 17.61
C ALA A 127 13.36 -1.55 18.70
N LEU A 128 12.40 -2.41 18.35
CA LEU A 128 11.83 -3.37 19.28
C LEU A 128 12.86 -4.39 19.75
N GLN A 129 13.72 -4.85 18.86
CA GLN A 129 14.79 -5.79 19.19
C GLN A 129 15.83 -5.15 20.11
N GLU A 130 16.23 -3.91 19.87
CA GLU A 130 17.15 -3.18 20.70
C GLU A 130 16.59 -2.95 22.11
N ALA A 131 15.31 -2.57 22.21
CA ALA A 131 14.63 -2.39 23.48
C ALA A 131 14.58 -3.70 24.27
N ARG A 132 14.33 -4.83 23.61
CA ARG A 132 14.33 -6.15 24.22
C ARG A 132 15.72 -6.53 24.73
N GLY A 133 16.77 -6.30 23.94
CA GLY A 133 18.14 -6.55 24.33
C GLY A 133 18.57 -5.73 25.55
N ALA A 134 18.17 -4.46 25.60
CA ALA A 134 18.44 -3.58 26.75
C ALA A 134 17.71 -4.08 28.01
N ALA A 135 16.49 -4.58 27.87
CA ALA A 135 15.72 -5.11 29.01
C ALA A 135 16.32 -6.42 29.55
N GLU A 136 16.94 -7.22 28.68
CA GLU A 136 17.59 -8.49 29.07
C GLU A 136 19.01 -8.28 29.62
N ALA A 137 19.60 -7.13 29.37
CA ALA A 137 20.93 -6.81 29.90
C ALA A 137 20.83 -6.32 31.34
#